data_fc94f6d815ab08c78eda431bb7480b08
#
_entry.id   fc94f6d815ab08c78eda431bb7480b08
#
_cell.length_a   1.000
_cell.length_b   1.000
_cell.length_c   1.000
_cell.angle_alpha   90.00
_cell.angle_beta   90.00
_cell.angle_gamma   90.00
#
_symmetry.space_group_name_H-M   'P 1'
#
loop_
_entity.id
_entity.type
_entity.pdbx_description
1 polymer ?
#
loop_
_entity_poly.entity_id
_entity_poly.type
_entity_poly.pdbx_seq_one_letter_code
_entity_poly.pdbx_strand_id
1 'polypeptide(L)'
;TLLNIDYTGNRSPNEVTMIYNPGFNSFNTSDELRNKLGTFSPLLSPCGEYAASPSAQVLAYQKIGQVDTEFPLILMGEANDIRTCIIAGEGIWKWQLYDQLQNGSKEITHELLSQLCRYASTKSDKRKFRVNTPKKLFTELEDITFQAELYNDNYELINTPEVFLKIRNQEKQEFEYTFNTSGQ
;
A
#
# COMPACT_ATOMS: atom_id res chain seq x y z
N THR A 1 2.65 10.28 -12.84
CA THR A 1 3.88 9.59 -12.34
C THR A 1 3.49 8.37 -11.53
N LEU A 2 4.26 7.27 -11.62
CA LEU A 2 4.07 6.06 -10.81
C LEU A 2 4.21 6.32 -9.30
N LEU A 3 4.89 7.40 -8.94
CA LEU A 3 5.22 7.72 -7.55
C LEU A 3 4.18 8.60 -6.85
N ASN A 4 3.14 9.04 -7.51
CA ASN A 4 2.10 9.91 -6.90
C ASN A 4 2.63 11.20 -6.24
N ILE A 5 3.84 11.62 -6.58
CA ILE A 5 4.50 12.85 -6.11
C ILE A 5 5.30 13.48 -7.23
N ASP A 6 5.23 14.78 -7.34
CA ASP A 6 6.08 15.61 -8.19
C ASP A 6 6.99 16.46 -7.32
N TYR A 7 8.22 16.66 -7.78
CA TYR A 7 9.24 17.41 -7.06
C TYR A 7 9.96 18.37 -7.99
N THR A 8 10.10 19.61 -7.55
CA THR A 8 10.87 20.64 -8.25
C THR A 8 11.76 21.36 -7.23
N GLY A 9 13.06 21.24 -7.36
CA GLY A 9 13.98 21.86 -6.43
C GLY A 9 15.44 21.47 -6.65
N ASN A 10 16.26 21.76 -5.66
CA ASN A 10 17.68 21.40 -5.63
C ASN A 10 17.90 20.22 -4.66
N ARG A 11 19.09 19.60 -4.77
CA ARG A 11 19.43 18.43 -3.92
C ARG A 11 20.01 18.80 -2.56
N SER A 12 20.05 20.09 -2.20
CA SER A 12 20.53 20.49 -0.88
C SER A 12 19.60 19.95 0.20
N PRO A 13 20.10 19.25 1.21
CA PRO A 13 19.26 18.69 2.26
C PRO A 13 18.74 19.76 3.19
N ASN A 14 17.49 19.63 3.61
CA ASN A 14 16.85 20.40 4.66
C ASN A 14 16.41 19.47 5.78
N GLU A 15 16.54 19.90 7.03
CA GLU A 15 15.94 19.16 8.14
C GLU A 15 14.45 19.45 8.21
N VAL A 16 13.65 18.40 8.18
CA VAL A 16 12.19 18.48 8.22
C VAL A 16 11.64 17.58 9.33
N THR A 17 10.69 18.10 10.08
CA THR A 17 9.86 17.33 11.01
C THR A 17 8.49 17.04 10.40
N MET A 18 7.64 16.29 11.09
CA MET A 18 6.36 15.87 10.58
C MET A 18 5.20 16.64 11.21
N ILE A 19 4.19 16.93 10.37
CA ILE A 19 2.87 17.36 10.83
C ILE A 19 1.87 16.33 10.36
N TYR A 20 1.14 15.72 11.29
CA TYR A 20 0.07 14.78 10.95
C TYR A 20 -1.06 15.47 10.20
N ASN A 21 -1.57 14.82 9.16
CA ASN A 21 -2.73 15.29 8.40
C ASN A 21 -4.03 14.74 9.01
N PRO A 22 -4.87 15.58 9.64
CA PRO A 22 -6.14 15.13 10.22
C PRO A 22 -7.14 14.57 9.18
N GLY A 23 -6.99 14.95 7.91
CA GLY A 23 -7.80 14.44 6.79
C GLY A 23 -7.39 13.05 6.28
N PHE A 24 -6.32 12.46 6.84
CA PHE A 24 -5.87 11.14 6.43
C PHE A 24 -6.84 10.03 6.87
N ASN A 25 -7.21 9.14 5.94
CA ASN A 25 -8.20 8.10 6.17
C ASN A 25 -7.90 6.74 5.51
N SER A 26 -6.72 6.55 4.91
CA SER A 26 -6.38 5.29 4.21
C SER A 26 -6.22 4.08 5.15
N PHE A 27 -5.89 4.31 6.41
CA PHE A 27 -5.89 3.32 7.48
C PHE A 27 -6.02 4.00 8.86
N ASN A 28 -6.42 3.22 9.86
CA ASN A 28 -6.49 3.74 11.23
C ASN A 28 -5.10 3.90 11.84
N THR A 29 -4.83 5.07 12.37
CA THR A 29 -3.65 5.39 13.17
C THR A 29 -4.05 5.49 14.63
N SER A 30 -3.22 4.99 15.55
CA SER A 30 -3.45 5.17 16.97
C SER A 30 -3.35 6.66 17.37
N ASP A 31 -4.03 7.05 18.44
CA ASP A 31 -3.91 8.42 18.96
C ASP A 31 -2.49 8.69 19.43
N GLU A 32 -1.81 7.67 19.94
CA GLU A 32 -0.41 7.78 20.35
C GLU A 32 0.50 8.09 19.17
N LEU A 33 0.35 7.38 18.05
CA LEU A 33 1.09 7.65 16.81
C LEU A 33 0.83 9.09 16.33
N ARG A 34 -0.43 9.53 16.26
CA ARG A 34 -0.78 10.90 15.83
C ARG A 34 -0.12 11.98 16.67
N ASN A 35 -0.15 11.80 17.99
CA ASN A 35 0.40 12.79 18.93
C ASN A 35 1.92 12.82 18.92
N LYS A 36 2.59 11.71 18.65
CA LYS A 36 4.04 11.58 18.72
C LYS A 36 4.77 11.76 17.39
N LEU A 37 4.07 11.69 16.25
CA LEU A 37 4.69 11.87 14.91
C LEU A 37 5.52 13.15 14.82
N GLY A 38 5.00 14.27 15.32
CA GLY A 38 5.71 15.56 15.29
C GLY A 38 6.94 15.65 16.19
N THR A 39 7.13 14.69 17.10
CA THR A 39 8.27 14.66 18.03
C THR A 39 9.44 13.82 17.52
N PHE A 40 9.27 13.07 16.46
CA PHE A 40 10.32 12.24 15.90
C PHE A 40 11.52 13.04 15.40
N SER A 41 12.69 12.40 15.39
CA SER A 41 13.91 13.01 14.87
C SER A 41 13.69 13.53 13.45
N PRO A 42 14.21 14.73 13.11
CA PRO A 42 14.09 15.27 11.77
C PRO A 42 14.68 14.34 10.72
N LEU A 43 14.02 14.30 9.55
CA LEU A 43 14.55 13.69 8.33
C LEU A 43 15.30 14.75 7.51
N LEU A 44 16.22 14.29 6.69
CA LEU A 44 16.86 15.12 5.67
C LEU A 44 16.07 14.97 4.37
N SER A 45 15.43 16.04 3.94
CA SER A 45 14.65 16.10 2.69
C SER A 45 15.29 17.08 1.71
N PRO A 46 15.36 16.79 0.41
CA PRO A 46 15.80 17.74 -0.59
C PRO A 46 14.98 19.04 -0.55
N CYS A 47 15.67 20.19 -0.62
CA CYS A 47 15.00 21.49 -0.60
C CYS A 47 14.29 21.77 -1.93
N GLY A 48 12.97 22.02 -1.88
CA GLY A 48 12.17 22.29 -3.07
C GLY A 48 10.67 22.24 -2.80
N GLU A 49 9.91 22.29 -3.87
CA GLU A 49 8.47 22.19 -3.85
C GLU A 49 8.05 20.73 -4.14
N TYR A 50 7.12 20.25 -3.34
CA TYR A 50 6.57 18.93 -3.44
C TYR A 50 5.07 19.00 -3.68
N ALA A 51 4.57 18.32 -4.68
CA ALA A 51 3.13 18.23 -4.96
C ALA A 51 2.68 16.77 -4.96
N ALA A 52 1.68 16.45 -4.16
CA ALA A 52 1.02 15.16 -4.20
C ALA A 52 0.07 15.07 -5.39
N SER A 53 0.01 13.90 -6.05
CA SER A 53 -1.02 13.67 -7.08
C SER A 53 -2.42 13.74 -6.44
N PRO A 54 -3.47 14.13 -7.19
CA PRO A 54 -4.84 14.23 -6.65
C PRO A 54 -5.40 12.92 -6.08
N SER A 55 -4.88 11.78 -6.53
CA SER A 55 -5.25 10.45 -6.03
C SER A 55 -4.42 9.99 -4.83
N ALA A 56 -3.39 10.74 -4.43
CA ALA A 56 -2.56 10.40 -3.30
C ALA A 56 -3.19 10.84 -1.98
N GLN A 57 -2.95 10.04 -0.95
CA GLN A 57 -3.31 10.34 0.44
C GLN A 57 -2.06 10.72 1.21
N VAL A 58 -2.03 11.92 1.74
CA VAL A 58 -0.90 12.40 2.54
C VAL A 58 -1.17 12.10 4.01
N LEU A 59 -0.28 11.30 4.64
CA LEU A 59 -0.32 11.00 6.06
C LEU A 59 0.29 12.14 6.90
N ALA A 60 1.41 12.69 6.42
CA ALA A 60 2.11 13.76 7.12
C ALA A 60 2.74 14.75 6.14
N TYR A 61 2.72 16.01 6.52
CA TYR A 61 3.36 17.09 5.81
C TYR A 61 4.71 17.44 6.43
N GLN A 62 5.54 18.17 5.67
CA GLN A 62 6.82 18.69 6.12
C GLN A 62 6.64 19.95 6.97
N LYS A 63 7.36 20.02 8.08
CA LYS A 63 7.57 21.23 8.84
C LYS A 63 9.05 21.59 8.74
N ILE A 64 9.34 22.78 8.24
CA ILE A 64 10.70 23.29 8.02
C ILE A 64 10.98 24.36 9.08
N GLY A 65 11.79 24.00 10.07
CA GLY A 65 12.00 24.88 11.22
C GLY A 65 10.70 25.14 11.98
N GLN A 66 10.20 26.38 11.94
CA GLN A 66 8.94 26.77 12.56
C GLN A 66 7.79 26.95 11.54
N VAL A 67 8.05 26.68 10.26
CA VAL A 67 7.07 26.88 9.19
C VAL A 67 6.39 25.57 8.88
N ASP A 68 5.07 25.53 9.02
CA ASP A 68 4.22 24.44 8.59
C ASP A 68 4.01 24.59 7.08
N THR A 69 4.21 23.49 6.33
CA THR A 69 4.05 23.47 4.88
C THR A 69 2.98 22.47 4.45
N GLU A 70 2.52 22.60 3.21
CA GLU A 70 1.67 21.60 2.56
C GLU A 70 2.49 20.58 1.74
N PHE A 71 3.80 20.58 1.87
CA PHE A 71 4.66 19.63 1.18
C PHE A 71 4.52 18.23 1.80
N PRO A 72 4.17 17.21 1.03
CA PRO A 72 4.02 15.86 1.55
C PRO A 72 5.37 15.31 2.01
N LEU A 73 5.42 14.76 3.22
CA LEU A 73 6.56 14.02 3.75
C LEU A 73 6.31 12.51 3.68
N ILE A 74 5.13 12.07 4.13
CA ILE A 74 4.70 10.69 4.03
C ILE A 74 3.40 10.66 3.26
N LEU A 75 3.40 9.98 2.13
CA LEU A 75 2.22 9.83 1.30
C LEU A 75 2.12 8.44 0.72
N MET A 76 0.92 8.11 0.32
CA MET A 76 0.61 6.85 -0.34
C MET A 76 -0.40 7.08 -1.46
N GLY A 77 -0.37 6.20 -2.42
CA GLY A 77 -1.28 6.28 -3.56
C GLY A 77 -1.30 4.99 -4.35
N GLU A 78 -2.24 4.92 -5.27
CA GLU A 78 -2.40 3.81 -6.18
C GLU A 78 -2.39 4.32 -7.62
N ALA A 79 -1.56 3.72 -8.46
CA ALA A 79 -1.51 3.99 -9.89
C ALA A 79 -1.27 2.68 -10.65
N ASN A 80 -2.09 2.40 -11.68
CA ASN A 80 -1.99 1.18 -12.49
C ASN A 80 -2.02 -0.11 -11.63
N ASP A 81 -2.91 -0.17 -10.64
CA ASP A 81 -3.05 -1.28 -9.67
C ASP A 81 -1.79 -1.55 -8.82
N ILE A 82 -0.86 -0.59 -8.79
CA ILE A 82 0.31 -0.62 -7.93
C ILE A 82 0.12 0.39 -6.81
N ARG A 83 0.17 -0.10 -5.57
CA ARG A 83 0.18 0.75 -4.38
C ARG A 83 1.60 1.13 -4.02
N THR A 84 1.78 2.41 -3.76
CA THR A 84 3.08 2.99 -3.38
C THR A 84 2.96 3.72 -2.07
N CYS A 85 4.00 3.63 -1.25
CA CYS A 85 4.21 4.48 -0.09
C CYS A 85 5.54 5.20 -0.27
N ILE A 86 5.56 6.48 0.00
CA ILE A 86 6.75 7.31 -0.15
C ILE A 86 6.99 8.06 1.15
N ILE A 87 8.23 8.07 1.58
CA ILE A 87 8.73 8.96 2.61
C ILE A 87 9.76 9.87 1.93
N ALA A 88 9.41 11.15 1.81
CA ALA A 88 10.21 12.13 1.09
C ALA A 88 11.35 12.67 1.96
N GLY A 89 12.18 11.77 2.49
CA GLY A 89 13.30 12.13 3.36
C GLY A 89 14.16 10.93 3.72
N GLU A 90 15.37 11.22 4.16
CA GLU A 90 16.38 10.25 4.60
C GLU A 90 16.55 10.32 6.13
N GLY A 91 16.84 9.18 6.77
CA GLY A 91 17.15 9.11 8.20
C GLY A 91 16.09 8.41 9.05
N ILE A 92 15.16 7.65 8.47
CA ILE A 92 14.13 6.88 9.19
C ILE A 92 14.69 6.00 10.31
N TRP A 93 15.90 5.46 10.16
CA TRP A 93 16.55 4.66 11.19
C TRP A 93 16.68 5.38 12.54
N LYS A 94 16.74 6.72 12.54
CA LYS A 94 16.77 7.54 13.75
C LYS A 94 15.48 7.44 14.56
N TRP A 95 14.35 7.20 13.88
CA TRP A 95 13.04 7.10 14.55
C TRP A 95 12.95 5.92 15.51
N GLN A 96 13.52 4.78 15.14
CA GLN A 96 13.55 3.62 16.03
C GLN A 96 14.41 3.88 17.28
N LEU A 97 15.53 4.60 17.12
CA LEU A 97 16.38 4.96 18.24
C LEU A 97 15.68 5.99 19.12
N TYR A 98 15.06 6.99 18.53
CA TYR A 98 14.31 8.02 19.23
C TYR A 98 13.16 7.40 20.04
N ASP A 99 12.36 6.56 19.42
CA ASP A 99 11.23 5.87 20.04
C ASP A 99 11.70 5.05 21.25
N GLN A 100 12.77 4.26 21.08
CA GLN A 100 13.37 3.52 22.18
C GLN A 100 13.85 4.41 23.32
N LEU A 101 14.46 5.55 23.02
CA LEU A 101 15.00 6.45 24.04
C LEU A 101 13.92 7.23 24.79
N GLN A 102 12.87 7.68 24.08
CA GLN A 102 11.83 8.52 24.65
C GLN A 102 10.68 7.72 25.27
N ASN A 103 10.34 6.59 24.68
CA ASN A 103 9.17 5.80 25.06
C ASN A 103 9.52 4.42 25.67
N GLY A 104 10.79 4.05 25.70
CA GLY A 104 11.24 2.74 26.20
C GLY A 104 10.88 1.56 25.30
N SER A 105 10.25 1.83 24.15
CA SER A 105 9.82 0.82 23.18
C SER A 105 10.03 1.34 21.75
N LYS A 106 9.81 0.47 20.75
CA LYS A 106 9.84 0.82 19.32
C LYS A 106 8.45 0.71 18.67
N GLU A 107 7.41 0.66 19.50
CA GLU A 107 6.06 0.30 19.06
C GLU A 107 5.47 1.33 18.10
N ILE A 108 5.71 2.62 18.32
CA ILE A 108 5.16 3.70 17.50
C ILE A 108 5.78 3.68 16.11
N THR A 109 7.11 3.57 16.04
CA THR A 109 7.82 3.44 14.76
C THR A 109 7.43 2.16 14.04
N HIS A 110 7.27 1.06 14.77
CA HIS A 110 6.84 -0.23 14.21
C HIS A 110 5.40 -0.15 13.69
N GLU A 111 4.48 0.47 14.43
CA GLU A 111 3.11 0.70 13.98
C GLU A 111 3.10 1.44 12.64
N LEU A 112 3.79 2.59 12.55
CA LEU A 112 3.84 3.40 11.34
C LEU A 112 4.36 2.60 10.15
N LEU A 113 5.55 2.00 10.28
CA LEU A 113 6.19 1.26 9.18
C LEU A 113 5.38 0.02 8.78
N SER A 114 4.79 -0.68 9.75
CA SER A 114 3.94 -1.85 9.47
C SER A 114 2.68 -1.47 8.71
N GLN A 115 2.04 -0.34 9.04
CA GLN A 115 0.86 0.14 8.32
C GLN A 115 1.20 0.55 6.88
N LEU A 116 2.33 1.25 6.68
CA LEU A 116 2.81 1.60 5.34
C LEU A 116 3.12 0.35 4.50
N CYS A 117 3.84 -0.61 5.08
CA CYS A 117 4.14 -1.89 4.41
C CYS A 117 2.87 -2.68 4.08
N ARG A 118 1.91 -2.73 5.01
CA ARG A 118 0.62 -3.40 4.80
C ARG A 118 -0.15 -2.76 3.65
N TYR A 119 -0.23 -1.43 3.62
CA TYR A 119 -0.87 -0.71 2.52
C TYR A 119 -0.21 -1.04 1.18
N ALA A 120 1.13 -0.94 1.10
CA ALA A 120 1.87 -1.19 -0.14
C ALA A 120 1.81 -2.65 -0.60
N SER A 121 1.75 -3.61 0.34
CA SER A 121 1.70 -5.05 0.02
C SER A 121 0.30 -5.55 -0.35
N THR A 122 -0.76 -4.81 0.01
CA THR A 122 -2.13 -5.18 -0.32
C THR A 122 -2.38 -4.90 -1.79
N LYS A 123 -2.52 -5.94 -2.60
CA LYS A 123 -2.93 -5.76 -4.01
C LYS A 123 -4.40 -5.36 -4.04
N SER A 124 -4.69 -4.24 -4.69
CA SER A 124 -6.04 -3.89 -5.11
C SER A 124 -6.38 -4.70 -6.35
N ASP A 125 -6.85 -5.92 -6.16
CA ASP A 125 -7.30 -6.73 -7.28
C ASP A 125 -8.72 -6.26 -7.67
N LYS A 126 -8.80 -5.41 -8.68
CA LYS A 126 -10.06 -4.87 -9.22
C LYS A 126 -10.70 -5.77 -10.28
N ARG A 127 -10.12 -6.95 -10.55
CA ARG A 127 -10.71 -7.89 -11.48
C ARG A 127 -12.01 -8.44 -10.90
N LYS A 128 -13.08 -8.33 -11.67
CA LYS A 128 -14.38 -8.89 -11.30
C LYS A 128 -14.43 -10.39 -11.40
N PHE A 129 -13.51 -10.97 -12.15
CA PHE A 129 -13.35 -12.41 -12.27
C PHE A 129 -11.92 -12.81 -11.90
N ARG A 130 -11.78 -13.73 -10.97
CA ARG A 130 -10.50 -14.23 -10.46
C ARG A 130 -10.51 -15.73 -10.50
N VAL A 131 -9.42 -16.31 -10.96
CA VAL A 131 -9.18 -17.76 -10.90
C VAL A 131 -7.86 -17.99 -10.21
N ASN A 132 -7.87 -18.80 -9.18
CA ASN A 132 -6.71 -19.13 -8.38
C ASN A 132 -6.49 -20.64 -8.34
N THR A 133 -5.22 -21.03 -8.19
CA THR A 133 -4.82 -22.40 -7.87
C THR A 133 -4.02 -22.36 -6.55
N PRO A 134 -4.09 -23.39 -5.71
CA PRO A 134 -3.41 -23.43 -4.42
C PRO A 134 -1.88 -23.38 -4.55
N LYS A 135 -1.34 -23.82 -5.69
CA LYS A 135 0.09 -23.78 -6.01
C LYS A 135 0.31 -23.58 -7.52
N LYS A 136 1.52 -23.18 -7.89
CA LYS A 136 1.88 -22.91 -9.30
C LYS A 136 2.47 -24.11 -10.03
N LEU A 137 2.94 -25.12 -9.31
CA LEU A 137 3.56 -26.31 -9.85
C LEU A 137 2.85 -27.53 -9.28
N PHE A 138 2.45 -28.44 -10.15
CA PHE A 138 1.80 -29.70 -9.81
C PHE A 138 2.63 -30.84 -10.38
N THR A 139 2.64 -31.99 -9.70
CA THR A 139 3.20 -33.23 -10.21
C THR A 139 2.17 -33.96 -11.07
N GLU A 140 2.63 -34.90 -11.90
CA GLU A 140 1.80 -35.62 -12.87
C GLU A 140 0.62 -36.43 -12.25
N LEU A 141 0.75 -36.76 -10.95
CA LEU A 141 -0.26 -37.55 -10.22
C LEU A 141 -1.16 -36.69 -9.31
N GLU A 142 -1.04 -35.37 -9.35
CA GLU A 142 -1.83 -34.49 -8.50
C GLU A 142 -3.05 -33.92 -9.22
N ASP A 143 -4.17 -33.92 -8.49
CA ASP A 143 -5.37 -33.24 -8.96
C ASP A 143 -5.17 -31.71 -8.90
N ILE A 144 -5.53 -31.01 -9.97
CA ILE A 144 -5.47 -29.56 -10.06
C ILE A 144 -6.84 -28.98 -9.71
N THR A 145 -6.91 -28.33 -8.55
CA THR A 145 -8.14 -27.63 -8.13
C THR A 145 -8.05 -26.17 -8.53
N PHE A 146 -9.05 -25.69 -9.27
CA PHE A 146 -9.23 -24.30 -9.61
C PHE A 146 -10.33 -23.69 -8.73
N GLN A 147 -10.07 -22.52 -8.16
CA GLN A 147 -11.06 -21.72 -7.43
C GLN A 147 -11.35 -20.47 -8.26
N ALA A 148 -12.64 -20.23 -8.56
CA ALA A 148 -13.08 -19.05 -9.28
C ALA A 148 -13.95 -18.18 -8.37
N GLU A 149 -13.71 -16.87 -8.41
CA GLU A 149 -14.50 -15.85 -7.74
C GLU A 149 -15.02 -14.88 -8.79
N LEU A 150 -16.32 -14.64 -8.80
CA LEU A 150 -16.99 -13.70 -9.68
C LEU A 150 -17.67 -12.62 -8.87
N TYR A 151 -17.43 -11.34 -9.24
CA TYR A 151 -17.97 -10.16 -8.56
C TYR A 151 -18.85 -9.34 -9.49
N ASN A 152 -19.93 -8.79 -8.95
CA ASN A 152 -20.78 -7.81 -9.64
C ASN A 152 -20.12 -6.40 -9.71
N ASP A 153 -20.87 -5.43 -10.22
CA ASP A 153 -20.39 -4.04 -10.33
C ASP A 153 -20.13 -3.37 -8.98
N ASN A 154 -20.75 -3.86 -7.92
CA ASN A 154 -20.57 -3.39 -6.55
C ASN A 154 -19.49 -4.17 -5.78
N TYR A 155 -18.73 -5.05 -6.45
CA TYR A 155 -17.74 -5.94 -5.84
C TYR A 155 -18.32 -6.90 -4.79
N GLU A 156 -19.57 -7.31 -4.93
CA GLU A 156 -20.18 -8.38 -4.16
C GLU A 156 -19.99 -9.71 -4.89
N LEU A 157 -19.65 -10.76 -4.14
CA LEU A 157 -19.48 -12.09 -4.70
C LEU A 157 -20.82 -12.63 -5.25
N ILE A 158 -20.81 -13.11 -6.49
CA ILE A 158 -22.01 -13.67 -7.14
C ILE A 158 -21.74 -15.05 -7.69
N ASN A 159 -22.78 -15.89 -7.67
CA ASN A 159 -22.73 -17.26 -8.19
C ASN A 159 -23.45 -17.42 -9.54
N THR A 160 -23.79 -16.32 -10.18
CA THR A 160 -24.42 -16.26 -11.50
C THR A 160 -23.68 -15.24 -12.36
N PRO A 161 -23.38 -15.49 -13.64
CA PRO A 161 -23.65 -16.68 -14.46
C PRO A 161 -22.74 -17.88 -14.15
N GLU A 162 -23.06 -19.02 -14.78
CA GLU A 162 -22.20 -20.21 -14.73
C GLU A 162 -20.83 -19.92 -15.35
N VAL A 163 -19.79 -20.45 -14.74
CA VAL A 163 -18.40 -20.27 -15.16
C VAL A 163 -17.84 -21.58 -15.70
N PHE A 164 -17.24 -21.51 -16.87
CA PHE A 164 -16.63 -22.65 -17.55
C PHE A 164 -15.12 -22.51 -17.59
N LEU A 165 -14.41 -23.62 -17.44
CA LEU A 165 -12.96 -23.71 -17.58
C LEU A 165 -12.63 -24.53 -18.83
N LYS A 166 -11.87 -23.94 -19.76
CA LYS A 166 -11.30 -24.67 -20.91
C LYS A 166 -9.80 -24.82 -20.70
N ILE A 167 -9.35 -26.05 -20.68
CA ILE A 167 -7.93 -26.39 -20.61
C ILE A 167 -7.51 -26.92 -21.97
N ARG A 168 -6.43 -26.37 -22.52
CA ARG A 168 -5.82 -26.84 -23.77
C ARG A 168 -4.43 -27.39 -23.48
N ASN A 169 -4.16 -28.62 -23.88
CA ASN A 169 -2.82 -29.20 -23.77
C ASN A 169 -1.90 -28.79 -24.95
N GLN A 170 -0.65 -29.24 -24.91
CA GLN A 170 0.35 -28.91 -25.96
C GLN A 170 -0.06 -29.50 -27.35
N GLU A 171 -0.82 -30.58 -27.37
CA GLU A 171 -1.34 -31.24 -28.57
C GLU A 171 -2.63 -30.58 -29.11
N LYS A 172 -3.03 -29.43 -28.53
CA LYS A 172 -4.23 -28.64 -28.85
C LYS A 172 -5.56 -29.36 -28.55
N GLN A 173 -5.54 -30.43 -27.76
CA GLN A 173 -6.77 -31.02 -27.25
C GLN A 173 -7.40 -30.12 -26.21
N GLU A 174 -8.72 -29.95 -26.28
CA GLU A 174 -9.47 -29.06 -25.37
C GLU A 174 -10.31 -29.91 -24.42
N PHE A 175 -10.28 -29.56 -23.14
CA PHE A 175 -11.08 -30.13 -22.08
C PHE A 175 -11.91 -29.03 -21.46
N GLU A 176 -13.21 -29.25 -21.30
CA GLU A 176 -14.15 -28.28 -20.76
C GLU A 176 -14.71 -28.76 -19.41
N TYR A 177 -14.69 -27.90 -18.42
CA TYR A 177 -15.18 -28.17 -17.06
C TYR A 177 -16.09 -27.04 -16.62
N THR A 178 -17.05 -27.34 -15.76
CA THR A 178 -17.92 -26.33 -15.14
C THR A 178 -17.53 -26.18 -13.67
N PHE A 179 -17.46 -24.94 -13.20
CA PHE A 179 -17.25 -24.69 -11.77
C PHE A 179 -18.53 -25.00 -10.99
N ASN A 180 -18.39 -25.78 -9.93
CA ASN A 180 -19.48 -26.00 -8.98
C ASN A 180 -19.51 -24.87 -7.97
N THR A 181 -20.70 -24.34 -7.66
CA THR A 181 -20.86 -23.37 -6.57
C THR A 181 -20.55 -24.03 -5.24
N SER A 182 -19.51 -23.56 -4.54
CA SER A 182 -19.31 -23.92 -3.14
C SER A 182 -20.33 -23.12 -2.31
N GLY A 183 -21.23 -23.79 -1.60
CA GLY A 183 -22.15 -23.14 -0.69
C GLY A 183 -21.39 -22.34 0.39
N GLN A 184 -21.95 -21.18 0.73
CA GLN A 184 -21.57 -20.40 1.93
C GLN A 184 -21.89 -21.21 3.19
#